data_85cb202b8680ac79da9db7b2048c62af
#
_entry.id   85cb202b8680ac79da9db7b2048c62af
#
_cell.length_a   1.000
_cell.length_b   1.000
_cell.length_c   1.000
_cell.angle_alpha   90.00
_cell.angle_beta   90.00
_cell.angle_gamma   90.00
#
_symmetry.space_group_name_H-M   'P 1'
#
loop_
_entity.id
_entity.type
_entity.pdbx_description
1 polymer ?
#
loop_
_entity_poly.entity_id
_entity_poly.type
_entity_poly.pdbx_seq_one_letter_code
_entity_poly.pdbx_strand_id
1 'polypeptide(L)'
;MAHTTASRETLPHAFVVSIHGVRYQVKDVARSVAFYTSHLGFTLEHQQLPAFASVSLGDVQMLLSGPQASGSRPMPSGQQQEPGGWNRVVLKVNDLAAGIAELKKAGVHFRNEMETGPGGRQIQIEDPDGNPIELFEPARRGE
;
A
#
# COMPACT_ATOMS: atom_id res chain seq x y z
N MET A 1 -2.75 27.83 1.60
CA MET A 1 -2.25 27.41 1.77
C MET A 1 -1.83 27.43 2.14
N ALA A 2 -1.91 28.15 1.98
CA ALA A 2 -1.28 27.93 2.20
C ALA A 2 -0.85 27.82 2.36
N HIS A 3 -0.81 28.18 2.10
CA HIS A 3 -0.08 27.87 2.21
C HIS A 3 0.56 27.78 2.14
N THR A 4 0.49 27.80 2.11
CA THR A 4 1.23 28.00 2.08
C THR A 4 2.06 27.92 1.77
N THR A 5 2.38 27.82 1.84
CA THR A 5 3.57 28.12 1.13
C THR A 5 4.70 28.60 1.99
N ALA A 6 4.41 29.15 3.11
CA ALA A 6 5.42 29.76 3.97
C ALA A 6 6.55 28.79 4.32
N SER A 7 6.23 27.52 4.60
CA SER A 7 7.26 26.55 4.95
C SER A 7 8.22 26.28 3.79
N ARG A 8 7.73 26.32 2.56
CA ARG A 8 8.59 26.15 1.40
C ARG A 8 9.53 27.33 1.23
N GLU A 9 9.05 28.52 1.54
CA GLU A 9 9.87 29.71 1.43
C GLU A 9 10.97 29.75 2.48
N THR A 10 10.70 29.22 3.68
CA THR A 10 11.71 29.18 4.73
C THR A 10 12.76 28.12 4.52
N LEU A 11 12.53 27.23 3.54
CA LEU A 11 13.48 26.17 3.19
C LEU A 11 13.93 26.39 1.75
N PRO A 12 14.86 27.33 1.51
CA PRO A 12 15.24 27.69 0.15
C PRO A 12 15.77 26.50 -0.65
N HIS A 13 16.22 25.47 0.04
CA HIS A 13 16.71 24.28 -0.61
C HIS A 13 15.84 23.08 -0.28
N ALA A 14 14.51 23.31 -0.20
CA ALA A 14 13.58 22.21 0.03
C ALA A 14 13.71 21.21 -1.11
N PHE A 15 14.38 20.11 -0.86
CA PHE A 15 14.64 19.11 -1.91
C PHE A 15 13.50 18.07 -2.02
N VAL A 16 12.66 17.96 -1.02
CA VAL A 16 11.50 17.06 -1.07
C VAL A 16 10.38 17.79 -1.79
N VAL A 17 9.94 17.20 -2.91
CA VAL A 17 8.90 17.81 -3.75
C VAL A 17 7.52 17.25 -3.44
N SER A 18 7.41 15.93 -3.36
CA SER A 18 6.12 15.26 -3.18
C SER A 18 6.37 13.81 -2.78
N ILE A 19 5.27 13.10 -2.49
CA ILE A 19 5.34 11.65 -2.32
C ILE A 19 5.23 11.03 -3.69
N HIS A 20 6.28 10.31 -4.10
CA HIS A 20 6.31 9.64 -5.40
C HIS A 20 5.47 8.36 -5.36
N GLY A 21 5.52 7.64 -4.26
CA GLY A 21 4.79 6.39 -4.11
C GLY A 21 5.21 5.66 -2.84
N VAL A 22 4.62 4.50 -2.65
CA VAL A 22 4.95 3.61 -1.53
C VAL A 22 5.53 2.33 -2.11
N ARG A 23 6.69 1.91 -1.62
CA ARG A 23 7.36 0.72 -2.13
C ARG A 23 7.08 -0.48 -1.23
N TYR A 24 6.63 -1.55 -1.86
CA TYR A 24 6.44 -2.84 -1.18
C TYR A 24 7.40 -3.85 -1.80
N GLN A 25 8.13 -4.55 -0.96
CA GLN A 25 8.99 -5.65 -1.39
C GLN A 25 8.12 -6.86 -1.65
N VAL A 26 8.29 -7.50 -2.80
CA VAL A 26 7.51 -8.67 -3.17
C VAL A 26 8.44 -9.71 -3.78
N LYS A 27 8.06 -10.99 -3.70
CA LYS A 27 8.89 -12.07 -4.24
C LYS A 27 8.55 -12.40 -5.67
N ASP A 28 7.29 -12.20 -6.06
CA ASP A 28 6.80 -12.51 -7.40
C ASP A 28 5.95 -11.33 -7.86
N VAL A 29 6.53 -10.50 -8.73
CA VAL A 29 5.88 -9.27 -9.15
C VAL A 29 4.57 -9.52 -9.90
N ALA A 30 4.55 -10.51 -10.79
CA ALA A 30 3.33 -10.83 -11.55
C ALA A 30 2.19 -11.25 -10.61
N ARG A 31 2.49 -12.05 -9.60
CA ARG A 31 1.51 -12.47 -8.59
C ARG A 31 1.00 -11.28 -7.80
N SER A 32 1.89 -10.37 -7.44
CA SER A 32 1.50 -9.17 -6.70
C SER A 32 0.62 -8.26 -7.54
N VAL A 33 0.95 -8.05 -8.80
CA VAL A 33 0.11 -7.27 -9.71
C VAL A 33 -1.29 -7.86 -9.75
N ALA A 34 -1.39 -9.18 -9.90
CA ALA A 34 -2.70 -9.84 -9.95
C ALA A 34 -3.50 -9.60 -8.66
N PHE A 35 -2.83 -9.67 -7.50
CA PHE A 35 -3.48 -9.43 -6.22
C PHE A 35 -4.04 -8.00 -6.12
N TYR A 36 -3.20 -7.01 -6.36
CA TYR A 36 -3.61 -5.61 -6.19
C TYR A 36 -4.66 -5.18 -7.21
N THR A 37 -4.57 -5.67 -8.44
CA THR A 37 -5.54 -5.31 -9.47
C THR A 37 -6.85 -6.08 -9.31
N SER A 38 -6.80 -7.37 -9.01
CA SER A 38 -8.01 -8.20 -8.96
C SER A 38 -8.79 -8.03 -7.67
N HIS A 39 -8.11 -7.86 -6.53
CA HIS A 39 -8.79 -7.82 -5.24
C HIS A 39 -8.98 -6.41 -4.70
N LEU A 40 -8.10 -5.48 -5.03
CA LEU A 40 -8.13 -4.15 -4.41
C LEU A 40 -8.40 -3.02 -5.39
N GLY A 41 -8.63 -3.34 -6.67
CA GLY A 41 -9.05 -2.33 -7.64
C GLY A 41 -7.96 -1.39 -8.11
N PHE A 42 -6.69 -1.74 -7.90
CA PHE A 42 -5.60 -0.94 -8.44
C PHE A 42 -5.51 -1.11 -9.96
N THR A 43 -4.93 -0.12 -10.61
CA THR A 43 -4.67 -0.16 -12.05
C THR A 43 -3.18 -0.39 -12.28
N LEU A 44 -2.85 -1.32 -13.17
CA LEU A 44 -1.46 -1.53 -13.58
C LEU A 44 -1.02 -0.36 -14.45
N GLU A 45 0.03 0.35 -14.04
CA GLU A 45 0.55 1.48 -14.79
C GLU A 45 1.76 1.11 -15.64
N HIS A 46 2.68 0.33 -15.05
CA HIS A 46 3.91 -0.04 -15.72
C HIS A 46 4.44 -1.34 -15.14
N GLN A 47 5.09 -2.15 -15.97
CA GLN A 47 5.77 -3.34 -15.46
C GLN A 47 6.96 -3.70 -16.33
N GLN A 48 7.98 -4.24 -15.67
CA GLN A 48 9.14 -4.86 -16.31
C GLN A 48 9.39 -6.17 -15.55
N LEU A 49 8.70 -7.20 -15.96
CA LEU A 49 8.81 -8.49 -15.29
C LEU A 49 10.16 -9.13 -15.59
N PRO A 50 10.73 -9.83 -14.64
CA PRO A 50 10.20 -10.17 -13.32
C PRO A 50 10.56 -9.15 -12.23
N ALA A 51 11.19 -8.03 -12.55
CA ALA A 51 11.80 -7.17 -11.55
C ALA A 51 10.85 -6.21 -10.86
N PHE A 52 9.91 -5.63 -11.60
CA PHE A 52 9.23 -4.44 -11.09
C PHE A 52 7.86 -4.21 -11.73
N ALA A 53 6.96 -3.60 -10.97
CA ALA A 53 5.71 -3.05 -11.50
C ALA A 53 5.27 -1.86 -10.65
N SER A 54 4.50 -0.96 -11.26
CA SER A 54 3.79 0.07 -10.51
C SER A 54 2.30 -0.08 -10.75
N VAL A 55 1.54 0.06 -9.68
CA VAL A 55 0.08 0.03 -9.71
C VAL A 55 -0.42 1.29 -9.01
N SER A 56 -1.59 1.77 -9.40
CA SER A 56 -2.12 3.01 -8.84
C SER A 56 -3.56 2.88 -8.42
N LEU A 57 -3.94 3.70 -7.44
CA LEU A 57 -5.32 3.86 -7.02
C LEU A 57 -5.51 5.35 -6.78
N GLY A 58 -6.34 5.99 -7.62
CA GLY A 58 -6.42 7.44 -7.63
C GLY A 58 -5.07 8.04 -7.96
N ASP A 59 -4.63 8.99 -7.16
CA ASP A 59 -3.35 9.69 -7.37
C ASP A 59 -2.18 9.03 -6.67
N VAL A 60 -2.40 7.89 -6.02
CA VAL A 60 -1.36 7.22 -5.25
C VAL A 60 -0.88 6.00 -6.02
N GLN A 61 0.44 5.84 -6.11
CA GLN A 61 1.01 4.65 -6.72
C GLN A 61 1.77 3.81 -5.71
N MET A 62 1.76 2.50 -5.96
CA MET A 62 2.58 1.54 -5.23
C MET A 62 3.62 0.98 -6.17
N LEU A 63 4.83 0.86 -5.65
CA LEU A 63 5.97 0.32 -6.40
C LEU A 63 6.20 -1.09 -5.90
N LEU A 64 5.93 -2.07 -6.76
CA LEU A 64 6.09 -3.48 -6.40
C LEU A 64 7.46 -3.92 -6.86
N SER A 65 8.37 -4.07 -5.91
CA SER A 65 9.79 -4.33 -6.18
C SER A 65 10.12 -5.78 -5.91
N GLY A 66 10.42 -6.52 -6.97
CA GLY A 66 10.86 -7.91 -6.88
C GLY A 66 12.36 -8.00 -6.54
N PRO A 67 12.88 -9.22 -6.35
CA PRO A 67 14.28 -9.40 -5.93
C PRO A 67 15.32 -8.78 -6.84
N GLN A 68 14.99 -8.59 -8.12
CA GLN A 68 15.93 -8.06 -9.10
C GLN A 68 15.81 -6.54 -9.31
N ALA A 69 14.87 -5.89 -8.62
CA ALA A 69 14.66 -4.47 -8.78
C ALA A 69 15.75 -3.67 -8.06
N SER A 70 16.05 -2.46 -8.58
CA SER A 70 16.99 -1.58 -7.91
C SER A 70 16.54 -1.20 -6.51
N GLY A 71 15.22 -1.12 -6.28
CA GLY A 71 14.66 -0.83 -4.97
C GLY A 71 14.71 -1.98 -3.98
N SER A 72 15.27 -3.14 -4.39
CA SER A 72 15.34 -4.32 -3.54
C SER A 72 16.78 -4.75 -3.26
N ARG A 73 17.75 -3.92 -3.62
CA ARG A 73 19.16 -4.29 -3.44
C ARG A 73 19.50 -4.40 -1.96
N PRO A 74 20.42 -5.32 -1.60
CA PRO A 74 20.87 -5.42 -0.22
C PRO A 74 21.49 -4.12 0.27
N MET A 75 21.41 -3.91 1.57
CA MET A 75 22.09 -2.79 2.21
C MET A 75 23.61 -3.00 2.15
N PRO A 76 24.42 -1.94 2.36
CA PRO A 76 25.87 -2.11 2.43
C PRO A 76 26.33 -3.15 3.43
N SER A 77 25.55 -3.36 4.50
CA SER A 77 25.83 -4.38 5.52
C SER A 77 25.57 -5.80 5.03
N GLY A 78 24.93 -5.96 3.86
CA GLY A 78 24.49 -7.25 3.37
C GLY A 78 23.08 -7.62 3.77
N GLN A 79 22.41 -6.79 4.58
CA GLN A 79 21.04 -7.06 5.00
C GLN A 79 20.11 -6.95 3.81
N GLN A 80 19.25 -7.97 3.64
CA GLN A 80 18.27 -8.01 2.56
C GLN A 80 17.04 -7.21 2.92
N GLN A 81 16.43 -6.59 1.92
CA GLN A 81 15.14 -5.95 2.09
C GLN A 81 14.06 -7.01 1.90
N GLU A 82 13.27 -7.22 2.93
CA GLU A 82 12.28 -8.29 2.93
C GLU A 82 10.86 -7.77 3.05
N PRO A 83 9.86 -8.51 2.51
CA PRO A 83 8.46 -8.15 2.68
C PRO A 83 8.02 -8.26 4.14
N GLY A 84 6.87 -7.69 4.45
CA GLY A 84 6.26 -7.79 5.77
C GLY A 84 6.30 -6.48 6.53
N GLY A 85 6.37 -6.58 7.84
CA GLY A 85 6.41 -5.40 8.71
C GLY A 85 5.03 -4.93 9.12
N TRP A 86 4.96 -3.70 9.65
CA TRP A 86 3.74 -3.13 10.19
C TRP A 86 3.29 -1.85 9.50
N ASN A 87 4.21 -1.13 8.87
CA ASN A 87 3.86 0.05 8.09
C ASN A 87 3.06 -0.38 6.87
N ARG A 88 2.00 0.36 6.56
CA ARG A 88 1.08 -0.09 5.54
C ARG A 88 0.31 1.05 4.91
N VAL A 89 -0.16 0.80 3.69
CA VAL A 89 -1.13 1.69 3.08
C VAL A 89 -2.48 1.47 3.73
N VAL A 90 -3.26 2.53 3.85
CA VAL A 90 -4.61 2.49 4.39
C VAL A 90 -5.55 2.83 3.25
N LEU A 91 -6.42 1.88 2.90
CA LEU A 91 -7.35 2.03 1.80
C LEU A 91 -8.74 2.30 2.36
N LYS A 92 -9.34 3.40 1.92
CA LYS A 92 -10.70 3.75 2.33
C LYS A 92 -11.70 2.87 1.59
N VAL A 93 -12.62 2.29 2.32
CA VAL A 93 -13.66 1.43 1.75
C VAL A 93 -15.04 1.93 2.19
N ASN A 94 -16.08 1.57 1.42
CA ASN A 94 -17.45 1.98 1.72
C ASN A 94 -18.19 1.01 2.61
N ASP A 95 -17.99 -0.29 2.40
CA ASP A 95 -18.70 -1.35 3.13
C ASP A 95 -17.69 -2.41 3.53
N LEU A 96 -17.10 -2.20 4.70
CA LEU A 96 -16.01 -3.07 5.15
C LEU A 96 -16.49 -4.50 5.35
N ALA A 97 -17.67 -4.69 5.93
CA ALA A 97 -18.18 -6.04 6.19
C ALA A 97 -18.35 -6.83 4.90
N ALA A 98 -18.91 -6.21 3.86
CA ALA A 98 -19.07 -6.87 2.57
C ALA A 98 -17.73 -7.18 1.92
N GLY A 99 -16.79 -6.24 2.01
CA GLY A 99 -15.44 -6.45 1.48
C GLY A 99 -14.72 -7.58 2.17
N ILE A 100 -14.82 -7.68 3.47
CA ILE A 100 -14.22 -8.77 4.24
C ILE A 100 -14.78 -10.11 3.76
N ALA A 101 -16.09 -10.22 3.58
CA ALA A 101 -16.70 -11.46 3.12
C ALA A 101 -16.17 -11.88 1.76
N GLU A 102 -16.06 -10.93 0.82
CA GLU A 102 -15.54 -11.23 -0.52
C GLU A 102 -14.07 -11.64 -0.50
N LEU A 103 -13.25 -10.94 0.30
CA LEU A 103 -11.84 -11.25 0.38
C LEU A 103 -11.60 -12.60 1.06
N LYS A 104 -12.40 -12.96 2.05
CA LYS A 104 -12.32 -14.29 2.65
C LYS A 104 -12.64 -15.39 1.65
N LYS A 105 -13.66 -15.18 0.83
CA LYS A 105 -13.99 -16.13 -0.23
C LYS A 105 -12.84 -16.30 -1.21
N ALA A 106 -12.12 -15.24 -1.49
CA ALA A 106 -10.98 -15.27 -2.41
C ALA A 106 -9.72 -15.84 -1.77
N GLY A 107 -9.76 -16.19 -0.49
CA GLY A 107 -8.61 -16.79 0.19
C GLY A 107 -7.58 -15.80 0.68
N VAL A 108 -7.92 -14.53 0.76
CA VAL A 108 -6.99 -13.51 1.24
C VAL A 108 -6.75 -13.71 2.73
N HIS A 109 -5.49 -13.56 3.15
CA HIS A 109 -5.10 -13.74 4.55
C HIS A 109 -5.37 -12.46 5.34
N PHE A 110 -5.95 -12.62 6.53
CA PHE A 110 -6.24 -11.51 7.45
C PHE A 110 -5.32 -11.61 8.66
N ARG A 111 -4.81 -10.47 9.12
CA ARG A 111 -3.95 -10.43 10.32
C ARG A 111 -4.76 -10.36 11.60
N ASN A 112 -5.97 -9.82 11.56
CA ASN A 112 -6.78 -9.59 12.75
C ASN A 112 -8.26 -9.65 12.41
N GLU A 113 -9.09 -9.38 13.42
CA GLU A 113 -10.53 -9.19 13.26
C GLU A 113 -10.81 -7.71 13.11
N MET A 114 -12.03 -7.38 12.66
CA MET A 114 -12.43 -6.00 12.48
C MET A 114 -12.42 -5.26 13.81
N GLU A 115 -11.74 -4.12 13.86
CA GLU A 115 -11.63 -3.27 15.03
C GLU A 115 -12.49 -2.03 14.83
N THR A 116 -13.21 -1.62 15.86
CA THR A 116 -14.05 -0.42 15.81
C THR A 116 -13.50 0.62 16.75
N GLY A 117 -13.31 1.82 16.25
CA GLY A 117 -12.85 2.96 17.04
C GLY A 117 -13.68 4.20 16.72
N PRO A 118 -13.36 5.33 17.36
CA PRO A 118 -14.14 6.57 17.13
C PRO A 118 -14.05 7.08 15.69
N GLY A 119 -12.94 6.76 14.99
CA GLY A 119 -12.77 7.21 13.59
C GLY A 119 -13.43 6.32 12.57
N GLY A 120 -13.85 5.11 12.94
CA GLY A 120 -14.44 4.15 12.02
C GLY A 120 -14.05 2.72 12.34
N ARG A 121 -14.06 1.89 11.32
CA ARG A 121 -13.74 0.45 11.45
C ARG A 121 -12.58 0.09 10.56
N GLN A 122 -11.77 -0.86 10.98
CA GLN A 122 -10.58 -1.23 10.23
C GLN A 122 -10.22 -2.70 10.40
N ILE A 123 -9.47 -3.23 9.45
CA ILE A 123 -8.94 -4.58 9.50
C ILE A 123 -7.67 -4.61 8.66
N GLN A 124 -6.75 -5.50 9.00
CA GLN A 124 -5.53 -5.67 8.22
C GLN A 124 -5.59 -6.97 7.43
N ILE A 125 -5.26 -6.88 6.17
CA ILE A 125 -5.05 -8.04 5.30
C ILE A 125 -3.59 -8.09 4.90
N GLU A 126 -3.20 -9.21 4.27
CA GLU A 126 -1.86 -9.37 3.73
C GLU A 126 -1.91 -9.63 2.25
N ASP A 127 -0.92 -9.08 1.54
CA ASP A 127 -0.71 -9.46 0.16
C ASP A 127 -0.03 -10.84 0.10
N PRO A 128 0.24 -11.42 -1.08
CA PRO A 128 0.82 -12.76 -1.17
C PRO A 128 2.17 -12.93 -0.48
N ASP A 129 2.88 -11.86 -0.18
CA ASP A 129 4.19 -11.92 0.47
C ASP A 129 4.15 -11.54 1.94
N GLY A 130 2.93 -11.37 2.50
CA GLY A 130 2.78 -11.02 3.90
C GLY A 130 2.88 -9.53 4.18
N ASN A 131 2.87 -8.67 3.15
CA ASN A 131 2.85 -7.23 3.35
C ASN A 131 1.47 -6.78 3.82
N PRO A 132 1.40 -5.92 4.84
CA PRO A 132 0.10 -5.51 5.38
C PRO A 132 -0.56 -4.43 4.54
N ILE A 133 -1.88 -4.52 4.44
CA ILE A 133 -2.74 -3.49 3.89
C ILE A 133 -3.87 -3.30 4.88
N GLU A 134 -4.20 -2.07 5.21
CA GLU A 134 -5.33 -1.78 6.09
C GLU A 134 -6.53 -1.36 5.24
N LEU A 135 -7.68 -1.94 5.55
CA LEU A 135 -8.95 -1.52 4.95
C LEU A 135 -9.68 -0.71 6.02
N PHE A 136 -10.07 0.49 5.69
CA PHE A 136 -10.63 1.44 6.64
C PHE A 136 -11.96 2.00 6.13
N GLU A 137 -13.01 1.84 6.95
CA GLU A 137 -14.31 2.45 6.67
C GLU A 137 -14.50 3.59 7.67
N PRO A 138 -14.51 4.85 7.22
CA PRO A 138 -14.70 5.98 8.13
C PRO A 138 -16.04 5.93 8.82
N ALA A 139 -16.10 6.44 10.05
CA ALA A 139 -17.36 6.57 10.76
C ALA A 139 -18.27 7.50 9.96
N ARG A 140 -19.54 7.18 9.95
CA ARG A 140 -20.50 8.02 9.28
C ARG A 140 -20.73 9.28 10.09
N ARG A 141 -21.01 10.36 9.37
CA ARG A 141 -21.32 11.61 10.00
C ARG A 141 -22.58 11.43 10.85
N GLY A 142 -22.51 11.80 12.12
CA GLY A 142 -23.64 11.66 13.03
C GLY A 142 -23.71 10.36 13.79
N GLU A 143 -22.80 9.46 13.57
CA GLU A 143 -22.71 8.20 14.33
C GLU A 143 -21.95 8.35 15.62
#